data_ddbaab4eade3121e333494ff9e7bf5de
#
_entry.id   ddbaab4eade3121e333494ff9e7bf5de
#
_cell.length_a   1.000
_cell.length_b   1.000
_cell.length_c   1.000
_cell.angle_alpha   90.00
_cell.angle_beta   90.00
_cell.angle_gamma   90.00
#
_symmetry.space_group_name_H-M   'P 1'
#
loop_
_entity.id
_entity.type
_entity.pdbx_description
1 polymer ?
#
loop_
_entity_poly.entity_id
_entity_poly.type
_entity_poly.pdbx_seq_one_letter_code
_entity_poly.pdbx_strand_id
1 'polypeptide(L)'
;MSAGRFALDTSCMVALVCTWHERHGDAVAAVESRLDRGATVAVAAHALVETYAVLTRLPPPHRLAPADAWAVVQGNFVESAMVVTLSGRDHVALLGRLADSGIGGGRSYDAIIAACAVKANAVELLTFNPRHFLPPPEGVAIVEPSNGA
;
A
#
# COMPACT_ATOMS: atom_id res chain seq x y z
N MET A 1 17.69 -6.30 -17.34
CA MET A 1 16.99 -5.06 -16.94
C MET A 1 16.17 -5.31 -15.70
N SER A 2 16.24 -4.39 -14.75
CA SER A 2 15.37 -4.44 -13.57
C SER A 2 13.92 -4.21 -13.99
N ALA A 3 12.99 -5.01 -13.46
CA ALA A 3 11.56 -4.83 -13.71
C ALA A 3 10.95 -3.66 -12.92
N GLY A 4 11.79 -2.92 -12.22
CA GLY A 4 11.37 -1.75 -11.48
C GLY A 4 10.83 -2.07 -10.11
N ARG A 5 10.09 -1.12 -9.56
CA ARG A 5 9.52 -1.21 -8.21
C ARG A 5 8.02 -0.95 -8.29
N PHE A 6 7.27 -1.64 -7.47
CA PHE A 6 5.83 -1.40 -7.33
C PHE A 6 5.50 -1.19 -5.85
N ALA A 7 4.48 -0.38 -5.60
CA ALA A 7 4.02 -0.06 -4.26
C ALA A 7 2.69 -0.74 -3.98
N LEU A 8 2.42 -0.96 -2.70
CA LEU A 8 1.16 -1.50 -2.21
C LEU A 8 0.49 -0.47 -1.31
N ASP A 9 -0.82 -0.29 -1.46
CA ASP A 9 -1.57 0.44 -0.46
C ASP A 9 -2.05 -0.48 0.66
N THR A 10 -2.67 0.08 1.67
CA THR A 10 -3.17 -0.68 2.82
C THR A 10 -4.18 -1.74 2.41
N SER A 11 -5.07 -1.45 1.46
CA SER A 11 -6.10 -2.41 1.03
C SER A 11 -5.48 -3.68 0.45
N CYS A 12 -4.43 -3.54 -0.35
CA CYS A 12 -3.71 -4.69 -0.90
C CYS A 12 -2.90 -5.43 0.17
N MET A 13 -2.28 -4.69 1.11
CA MET A 13 -1.52 -5.32 2.20
C MET A 13 -2.42 -6.17 3.07
N VAL A 14 -3.60 -5.69 3.44
CA VAL A 14 -4.58 -6.46 4.22
C VAL A 14 -5.03 -7.71 3.45
N ALA A 15 -5.37 -7.57 2.17
CA ALA A 15 -5.81 -8.71 1.35
C ALA A 15 -4.72 -9.77 1.21
N LEU A 16 -3.46 -9.36 1.15
CA LEU A 16 -2.33 -10.30 1.03
C LEU A 16 -2.16 -11.17 2.27
N VAL A 17 -2.40 -10.65 3.45
CA VAL A 17 -2.15 -11.38 4.71
C VAL A 17 -3.40 -12.04 5.29
N CYS A 18 -4.58 -11.69 4.79
CA CYS A 18 -5.84 -12.27 5.25
C CYS A 18 -6.32 -13.32 4.23
N THR A 19 -6.01 -14.59 4.47
CA THR A 19 -6.34 -15.68 3.53
C THR A 19 -7.83 -15.84 3.28
N TRP A 20 -8.67 -15.40 4.23
CA TRP A 20 -10.13 -15.44 4.13
C TRP A 20 -10.70 -14.26 3.33
N HIS A 21 -9.89 -13.25 3.00
CA HIS A 21 -10.34 -12.06 2.29
C HIS A 21 -10.75 -12.43 0.86
N GLU A 22 -11.88 -11.88 0.39
CA GLU A 22 -12.40 -12.21 -0.95
C GLU A 22 -11.44 -11.84 -2.09
N ARG A 23 -10.58 -10.83 -1.87
CA ARG A 23 -9.61 -10.38 -2.87
C ARG A 23 -8.19 -10.92 -2.60
N HIS A 24 -8.06 -11.87 -1.68
CA HIS A 24 -6.76 -12.46 -1.34
C HIS A 24 -6.07 -13.06 -2.57
N GLY A 25 -6.77 -13.87 -3.35
CA GLY A 25 -6.21 -14.51 -4.54
C GLY A 25 -5.74 -13.50 -5.58
N ASP A 26 -6.52 -12.44 -5.82
CA ASP A 26 -6.16 -11.38 -6.76
C ASP A 26 -4.90 -10.65 -6.30
N ALA A 27 -4.80 -10.34 -5.02
CA ALA A 27 -3.64 -9.64 -4.45
C ALA A 27 -2.38 -10.50 -4.57
N VAL A 28 -2.47 -11.78 -4.20
CA VAL A 28 -1.34 -12.72 -4.27
C VAL A 28 -0.85 -12.86 -5.71
N ALA A 29 -1.76 -13.09 -6.65
CA ALA A 29 -1.41 -13.24 -8.07
C ALA A 29 -0.71 -12.01 -8.63
N ALA A 30 -1.22 -10.82 -8.30
CA ALA A 30 -0.64 -9.57 -8.77
C ALA A 30 0.78 -9.33 -8.23
N VAL A 31 1.00 -9.63 -6.96
CA VAL A 31 2.32 -9.48 -6.33
C VAL A 31 3.29 -10.52 -6.87
N GLU A 32 2.88 -11.80 -6.90
CA GLU A 32 3.75 -12.87 -7.38
C GLU A 32 4.20 -12.67 -8.83
N SER A 33 3.28 -12.23 -9.70
CA SER A 33 3.64 -12.01 -11.10
C SER A 33 4.72 -10.92 -11.25
N ARG A 34 4.68 -9.91 -10.41
CA ARG A 34 5.68 -8.84 -10.42
C ARG A 34 7.01 -9.29 -9.85
N LEU A 35 6.98 -10.01 -8.74
CA LEU A 35 8.20 -10.57 -8.14
C LEU A 35 8.89 -11.53 -9.10
N ASP A 36 8.12 -12.36 -9.81
CA ASP A 36 8.66 -13.33 -10.78
C ASP A 36 9.36 -12.62 -11.94
N ARG A 37 8.97 -11.38 -12.26
CA ARG A 37 9.65 -10.58 -13.27
C ARG A 37 10.87 -9.80 -12.73
N GLY A 38 11.19 -9.98 -11.46
CA GLY A 38 12.31 -9.31 -10.82
C GLY A 38 12.01 -7.93 -10.25
N ALA A 39 10.73 -7.53 -10.18
CA ALA A 39 10.34 -6.29 -9.54
C ALA A 39 10.48 -6.38 -8.03
N THR A 40 10.66 -5.24 -7.37
CA THR A 40 10.76 -5.14 -5.91
C THR A 40 9.59 -4.36 -5.34
N VAL A 41 9.27 -4.60 -4.06
CA VAL A 41 8.11 -4.01 -3.38
C VAL A 41 8.54 -2.80 -2.56
N ALA A 42 7.73 -1.75 -2.58
CA ALA A 42 7.83 -0.62 -1.66
C ALA A 42 6.51 -0.45 -0.91
N VAL A 43 6.58 -0.13 0.36
CA VAL A 43 5.40 0.19 1.18
C VAL A 43 5.65 1.47 1.96
N ALA A 44 4.63 2.29 2.10
CA ALA A 44 4.70 3.48 2.96
C ALA A 44 4.72 3.04 4.42
N ALA A 45 5.55 3.68 5.24
CA ALA A 45 5.54 3.45 6.69
C ALA A 45 4.13 3.66 7.27
N HIS A 46 3.41 4.65 6.77
CA HIS A 46 2.02 4.89 7.16
C HIS A 46 1.13 3.67 6.89
N ALA A 47 1.31 3.01 5.75
CA ALA A 47 0.52 1.82 5.38
C ALA A 47 0.82 0.62 6.29
N LEU A 48 2.05 0.51 6.81
CA LEU A 48 2.37 -0.51 7.82
C LEU A 48 1.54 -0.29 9.08
N VAL A 49 1.45 0.95 9.54
CA VAL A 49 0.67 1.30 10.74
C VAL A 49 -0.81 1.06 10.50
N GLU A 50 -1.33 1.46 9.35
CA GLU A 50 -2.73 1.21 9.00
C GLU A 50 -3.06 -0.28 8.93
N THR A 51 -2.18 -1.07 8.32
CA THR A 51 -2.37 -2.53 8.22
C THR A 51 -2.41 -3.15 9.62
N TYR A 52 -1.46 -2.80 10.48
CA TYR A 52 -1.46 -3.24 11.88
C TYR A 52 -2.77 -2.85 12.58
N ALA A 53 -3.21 -1.61 12.42
CA ALA A 53 -4.43 -1.12 13.03
C ALA A 53 -5.66 -1.91 12.56
N VAL A 54 -5.75 -2.21 11.26
CA VAL A 54 -6.84 -3.02 10.70
C VAL A 54 -6.83 -4.42 11.30
N LEU A 55 -5.68 -5.10 11.29
CA LEU A 55 -5.57 -6.48 11.78
C LEU A 55 -5.95 -6.61 13.25
N THR A 56 -5.64 -5.61 14.06
CA THR A 56 -5.93 -5.65 15.50
C THR A 56 -7.34 -5.21 15.86
N ARG A 57 -8.13 -4.72 14.89
CA ARG A 57 -9.53 -4.29 15.14
C ARG A 57 -10.55 -5.05 14.28
N LEU A 58 -10.13 -6.09 13.55
CA LEU A 58 -11.08 -6.91 12.80
C LEU A 58 -12.12 -7.53 13.72
N PRO A 59 -13.35 -7.78 13.22
CA PRO A 59 -14.34 -8.49 14.03
C PRO A 59 -13.88 -9.94 14.28
N PRO A 60 -14.28 -10.53 15.43
CA PRO A 60 -14.01 -11.95 15.66
C PRO A 60 -14.67 -12.82 14.56
N PRO A 61 -14.09 -13.94 14.17
CA PRO A 61 -12.88 -14.59 14.73
C PRO A 61 -11.56 -14.10 14.10
N HIS A 62 -11.58 -13.10 13.26
CA HIS A 62 -10.42 -12.70 12.45
C HIS A 62 -9.46 -11.74 13.15
N ARG A 63 -9.87 -11.13 14.24
CA ARG A 63 -9.03 -10.17 14.98
C ARG A 63 -7.75 -10.81 15.49
N LEU A 64 -6.63 -10.18 15.21
CA LEU A 64 -5.32 -10.63 15.70
C LEU A 64 -4.95 -9.90 16.99
N ALA A 65 -4.29 -10.62 17.90
CA ALA A 65 -3.63 -9.98 19.04
C ALA A 65 -2.48 -9.10 18.51
N PRO A 66 -2.10 -8.03 19.22
CA PRO A 66 -1.01 -7.15 18.77
C PRO A 66 0.29 -7.86 18.41
N ALA A 67 0.72 -8.84 19.20
CA ALA A 67 1.96 -9.58 18.91
C ALA A 67 1.86 -10.37 17.59
N ASP A 68 0.69 -10.98 17.32
CA ASP A 68 0.47 -11.75 16.10
C ASP A 68 0.38 -10.82 14.88
N ALA A 69 -0.29 -9.68 15.02
CA ALA A 69 -0.37 -8.69 13.96
C ALA A 69 1.02 -8.14 13.61
N TRP A 70 1.84 -7.88 14.62
CA TRP A 70 3.22 -7.44 14.40
C TRP A 70 4.03 -8.50 13.65
N ALA A 71 3.93 -9.77 14.05
CA ALA A 71 4.63 -10.85 13.37
C ALA A 71 4.25 -10.95 11.90
N VAL A 72 2.96 -10.80 11.57
CA VAL A 72 2.45 -10.81 10.20
C VAL A 72 3.01 -9.63 9.40
N VAL A 73 2.95 -8.44 9.95
CA VAL A 73 3.45 -7.23 9.27
C VAL A 73 4.96 -7.31 9.06
N GLN A 74 5.70 -7.74 10.08
CA GLN A 74 7.15 -7.86 10.01
C GLN A 74 7.57 -8.86 8.95
N GLY A 75 7.01 -10.05 8.98
CA GLY A 75 7.42 -11.14 8.08
C GLY A 75 7.03 -10.90 6.62
N ASN A 76 5.90 -10.22 6.38
CA ASN A 76 5.41 -10.02 5.02
C ASN A 76 5.93 -8.72 4.38
N PHE A 77 6.20 -7.69 5.15
CA PHE A 77 6.51 -6.37 4.58
C PHE A 77 7.83 -5.78 5.07
N VAL A 78 8.08 -5.77 6.39
CA VAL A 78 9.26 -5.10 6.93
C VAL A 78 10.55 -5.76 6.44
N GLU A 79 10.57 -7.08 6.41
CA GLU A 79 11.77 -7.85 6.04
C GLU A 79 12.02 -7.91 4.54
N SER A 80 10.96 -7.79 3.72
CA SER A 80 11.04 -8.04 2.28
C SER A 80 10.77 -6.84 1.40
N ALA A 81 10.28 -5.72 1.95
CA ALA A 81 9.94 -4.54 1.17
C ALA A 81 10.82 -3.35 1.57
N MET A 82 10.92 -2.37 0.67
CA MET A 82 11.49 -1.08 1.01
C MET A 82 10.41 -0.29 1.77
N VAL A 83 10.69 0.09 3.02
CA VAL A 83 9.79 0.93 3.81
C VAL A 83 10.14 2.39 3.53
N VAL A 84 9.16 3.17 3.10
CA VAL A 84 9.34 4.55 2.65
C VAL A 84 8.53 5.49 3.53
N THR A 85 9.14 6.61 3.92
CA THR A 85 8.45 7.66 4.67
C THR A 85 8.75 9.03 4.07
N LEU A 86 7.84 9.98 4.31
CA LEU A 86 8.03 11.38 3.93
C LEU A 86 8.71 12.13 5.05
N SER A 87 9.52 13.15 4.69
CA SER A 87 10.05 14.08 5.68
C SER A 87 8.94 14.96 6.24
N GLY A 88 9.22 15.65 7.34
CA GLY A 88 8.27 16.65 7.87
C GLY A 88 7.94 17.71 6.84
N ARG A 89 8.94 18.20 6.11
CA ARG A 89 8.75 19.20 5.03
C ARG A 89 7.82 18.66 3.94
N ASP A 90 7.99 17.40 3.55
CA ASP A 90 7.16 16.78 2.52
C ASP A 90 5.72 16.63 2.97
N HIS A 91 5.48 16.29 4.25
CA HIS A 91 4.13 16.24 4.82
C HIS A 91 3.45 17.62 4.77
N VAL A 92 4.17 18.67 5.15
CA VAL A 92 3.61 20.04 5.13
C VAL A 92 3.27 20.45 3.70
N ALA A 93 4.16 20.17 2.75
CA ALA A 93 3.90 20.49 1.34
C ALA A 93 2.69 19.70 0.81
N LEU A 94 2.57 18.41 1.21
CA LEU A 94 1.43 17.57 0.81
C LEU A 94 0.12 18.17 1.31
N LEU A 95 0.06 18.59 2.57
CA LEU A 95 -1.15 19.21 3.14
C LEU A 95 -1.57 20.45 2.35
N GLY A 96 -0.62 21.29 1.95
CA GLY A 96 -0.90 22.46 1.11
C GLY A 96 -1.53 22.09 -0.22
N ARG A 97 -1.00 21.05 -0.88
CA ARG A 97 -1.55 20.58 -2.16
C ARG A 97 -2.95 19.99 -2.00
N LEU A 98 -3.19 19.24 -0.91
CA LEU A 98 -4.51 18.68 -0.62
C LEU A 98 -5.55 19.77 -0.39
N ALA A 99 -5.19 20.80 0.37
CA ALA A 99 -6.06 21.95 0.63
C ALA A 99 -6.41 22.67 -0.69
N ASP A 100 -5.42 22.91 -1.54
CA ASP A 100 -5.62 23.55 -2.84
C ASP A 100 -6.52 22.71 -3.77
N SER A 101 -6.45 21.40 -3.65
CA SER A 101 -7.24 20.46 -4.47
C SER A 101 -8.61 20.13 -3.87
N GLY A 102 -8.92 20.63 -2.69
CA GLY A 102 -10.18 20.34 -2.01
C GLY A 102 -10.29 18.90 -1.49
N ILE A 103 -9.16 18.24 -1.25
CA ILE A 103 -9.11 16.86 -0.77
C ILE A 103 -8.91 16.86 0.75
N GLY A 104 -9.73 16.06 1.45
CA GLY A 104 -9.63 15.93 2.90
C GLY A 104 -10.10 14.56 3.37
N GLY A 105 -10.20 14.40 4.70
CA GLY A 105 -10.64 13.15 5.30
C GLY A 105 -9.69 11.99 5.03
N GLY A 106 -10.24 10.80 4.85
CA GLY A 106 -9.45 9.58 4.65
C GLY A 106 -8.55 9.59 3.41
N ARG A 107 -8.90 10.36 2.39
CA ARG A 107 -8.07 10.48 1.20
C ARG A 107 -6.73 11.17 1.47
N SER A 108 -6.61 11.87 2.59
CA SER A 108 -5.34 12.45 3.02
C SER A 108 -4.29 11.37 3.28
N TYR A 109 -4.71 10.26 3.85
CA TYR A 109 -3.79 9.12 4.12
C TYR A 109 -3.40 8.40 2.83
N ASP A 110 -4.34 8.26 1.90
CA ASP A 110 -4.04 7.70 0.58
C ASP A 110 -3.05 8.58 -0.18
N ALA A 111 -3.13 9.89 -0.01
CA ALA A 111 -2.18 10.83 -0.60
C ALA A 111 -0.76 10.64 -0.05
N ILE A 112 -0.61 10.30 1.23
CA ILE A 112 0.70 9.96 1.82
C ILE A 112 1.25 8.71 1.14
N ILE A 113 0.42 7.69 0.97
CA ILE A 113 0.82 6.43 0.32
C ILE A 113 1.26 6.70 -1.13
N ALA A 114 0.49 7.49 -1.88
CA ALA A 114 0.83 7.87 -3.24
C ALA A 114 2.16 8.64 -3.31
N ALA A 115 2.37 9.58 -2.40
CA ALA A 115 3.62 10.35 -2.35
C ALA A 115 4.81 9.46 -2.02
N CYS A 116 4.64 8.45 -1.17
CA CYS A 116 5.67 7.47 -0.89
C CYS A 116 5.99 6.61 -2.12
N ALA A 117 4.99 6.24 -2.91
CA ALA A 117 5.21 5.52 -4.17
C ALA A 117 6.06 6.35 -5.14
N VAL A 118 5.78 7.64 -5.26
CA VAL A 118 6.59 8.56 -6.07
C VAL A 118 8.02 8.64 -5.54
N LYS A 119 8.19 8.81 -4.24
CA LYS A 119 9.51 8.90 -3.61
C LYS A 119 10.33 7.62 -3.81
N ALA A 120 9.68 6.47 -3.82
CA ALA A 120 10.32 5.18 -4.04
C ALA A 120 10.63 4.90 -5.52
N ASN A 121 10.24 5.80 -6.42
CA ASN A 121 10.32 5.58 -7.87
C ASN A 121 9.55 4.33 -8.31
N ALA A 122 8.43 4.05 -7.65
CA ALA A 122 7.57 2.95 -8.04
C ALA A 122 6.89 3.29 -9.36
N VAL A 123 6.77 2.31 -10.25
CA VAL A 123 6.10 2.49 -11.54
C VAL A 123 4.61 2.18 -11.46
N GLU A 124 4.22 1.43 -10.43
CA GLU A 124 2.82 1.08 -10.18
C GLU A 124 2.50 1.18 -8.69
N LEU A 125 1.24 1.47 -8.39
CA LEU A 125 0.67 1.38 -7.05
C LEU A 125 -0.54 0.46 -7.13
N LEU A 126 -0.49 -0.67 -6.42
CA LEU A 126 -1.60 -1.62 -6.38
C LEU A 126 -2.57 -1.24 -5.27
N THR A 127 -3.84 -1.14 -5.62
CA THR A 127 -4.91 -0.78 -4.68
C THR A 127 -6.24 -1.42 -5.09
N PHE A 128 -7.09 -1.75 -4.12
CA PHE A 128 -8.48 -2.13 -4.40
C PHE A 128 -9.43 -0.93 -4.40
N ASN A 129 -8.90 0.27 -4.19
CA ASN A 129 -9.68 1.51 -4.16
C ASN A 129 -9.09 2.54 -5.14
N PRO A 130 -9.07 2.25 -6.45
CA PRO A 130 -8.38 3.14 -7.41
C PRO A 130 -8.93 4.56 -7.43
N ARG A 131 -10.21 4.74 -7.09
CA ARG A 131 -10.83 6.09 -7.05
C ARG A 131 -10.20 6.99 -6.01
N HIS A 132 -9.62 6.42 -4.93
CA HIS A 132 -8.96 7.19 -3.88
C HIS A 132 -7.65 7.80 -4.34
N PHE A 133 -7.13 7.39 -5.50
CA PHE A 133 -5.84 7.82 -6.04
C PHE A 133 -6.00 8.62 -7.33
N LEU A 134 -7.13 9.28 -7.51
CA LEU A 134 -7.38 10.14 -8.68
C LEU A 134 -7.33 11.61 -8.28
N PRO A 135 -6.65 12.47 -9.06
CA PRO A 135 -5.82 12.10 -10.21
C PRO A 135 -4.57 11.33 -9.79
N PRO A 136 -4.11 10.38 -10.61
CA PRO A 136 -2.94 9.59 -10.23
C PRO A 136 -1.68 10.44 -10.17
N PRO A 137 -0.71 10.11 -9.30
CA PRO A 137 0.56 10.81 -9.27
C PRO A 137 1.32 10.58 -10.58
N GLU A 138 2.09 11.59 -10.98
CA GLU A 138 2.87 11.51 -12.21
C GLU A 138 3.89 10.38 -12.13
N GLY A 139 3.92 9.57 -13.18
CA GLY A 139 4.88 8.47 -13.31
C GLY A 139 4.49 7.19 -12.58
N VAL A 140 3.34 7.16 -11.92
CA VAL A 140 2.86 5.98 -11.18
C VAL A 140 1.52 5.55 -11.74
N ALA A 141 1.45 4.34 -12.28
CA ALA A 141 0.17 3.77 -12.73
C ALA A 141 -0.59 3.21 -11.53
N ILE A 142 -1.87 3.52 -11.44
CA ILE A 142 -2.75 2.97 -10.40
C ILE A 142 -3.38 1.71 -10.95
N VAL A 143 -3.16 0.58 -10.27
CA VAL A 143 -3.58 -0.74 -10.77
C VAL A 143 -4.44 -1.44 -9.73
N GLU A 144 -5.61 -1.89 -10.13
CA GLU A 144 -6.44 -2.75 -9.28
C GLU A 144 -6.12 -4.21 -9.62
N PRO A 145 -5.65 -5.02 -8.65
CA PRO A 145 -5.38 -6.43 -8.91
C PRO A 145 -6.63 -7.18 -9.34
N SER A 146 -6.49 -8.03 -10.36
CA SER A 146 -7.55 -8.92 -10.82
C SER A 146 -6.96 -10.22 -11.31
N ASN A 147 -7.76 -11.31 -11.30
CA ASN A 147 -7.32 -12.60 -11.82
C ASN A 147 -7.03 -12.46 -13.32
N GLY A 148 -5.80 -12.83 -13.72
CA GLY A 148 -5.39 -12.77 -15.12
C GLY A 148 -4.85 -11.42 -15.55
N ALA A 149 -4.63 -10.50 -14.64
CA ALA A 149 -4.03 -9.19 -14.96
C ALA A 149 -2.60 -9.09 -14.42
#